data_2339c614b788fe5be0369203006fefc3
#
_entry.id   2339c614b788fe5be0369203006fefc3
#
_cell.length_a   1.000
_cell.length_b   1.000
_cell.length_c   1.000
_cell.angle_alpha   90.00
_cell.angle_beta   90.00
_cell.angle_gamma   90.00
#
_symmetry.space_group_name_H-M   'P 1'
#
loop_
_entity.id
_entity.type
_entity.pdbx_description
1 polymer ?
#
loop_
_entity_poly.entity_id
_entity_poly.type
_entity_poly.pdbx_seq_one_letter_code
_entity_poly.pdbx_strand_id
1 'polypeptide(L)'
;MKFTRLVALSTFLAAAAIPAAAFAQLAAGATVYGPDGSAVGTVASVDAGTVMVDTGSYKAPLPENAFGKSDKGPTITVTKAQLDEMMAQQVAAANTARDAKLVAGAAVVSPKGAALGTIKSVDGDAVVLESPSGAVALKREHFALDANGALIALFTAEQVAAAAGNGNSSQ
;
A
#
# COMPACT_ATOMS: atom_id res chain seq x y z
N MET A 1 56.23 31.44 51.95
CA MET A 1 56.45 30.94 50.59
C MET A 1 55.88 29.52 50.53
N LYS A 2 54.65 29.34 50.05
CA LYS A 2 54.06 27.98 49.81
C LYS A 2 53.31 28.05 48.53
N PHE A 3 53.83 27.39 47.50
CA PHE A 3 53.24 27.24 46.20
C PHE A 3 52.17 26.10 46.24
N THR A 4 50.90 26.44 46.06
CA THR A 4 49.83 25.47 45.92
C THR A 4 49.64 25.21 44.45
N ARG A 5 49.95 23.98 44.02
CA ARG A 5 49.73 23.51 42.65
C ARG A 5 48.25 23.12 42.48
N LEU A 6 47.55 23.83 41.61
CA LEU A 6 46.21 23.46 41.15
C LEU A 6 46.34 22.35 40.10
N VAL A 7 45.80 21.17 40.41
CA VAL A 7 45.67 20.08 39.45
C VAL A 7 44.31 20.22 38.79
N ALA A 8 44.28 20.59 37.52
CA ALA A 8 43.07 20.61 36.71
C ALA A 8 42.76 19.19 36.24
N LEU A 9 41.68 18.63 36.77
CA LEU A 9 41.12 17.34 36.36
C LEU A 9 40.23 17.59 35.16
N SER A 10 40.74 17.32 33.94
CA SER A 10 40.00 17.37 32.72
C SER A 10 39.20 16.07 32.56
N THR A 11 37.89 16.14 32.82
CA THR A 11 36.96 15.06 32.59
C THR A 11 36.66 15.01 31.08
N PHE A 12 37.22 14.00 30.40
CA PHE A 12 36.88 13.67 29.00
C PHE A 12 35.50 13.01 28.99
N LEU A 13 34.48 13.77 28.58
CA LEU A 13 33.16 13.24 28.29
C LEU A 13 33.24 12.58 26.89
N ALA A 14 33.46 11.29 26.85
CA ALA A 14 33.34 10.51 25.62
C ALA A 14 31.85 10.45 25.25
N ALA A 15 31.41 11.31 24.35
CA ALA A 15 30.15 11.19 23.69
C ALA A 15 30.19 9.93 22.80
N ALA A 16 29.52 8.87 23.25
CA ALA A 16 29.25 7.73 22.44
C ALA A 16 28.33 8.18 21.30
N ALA A 17 28.89 8.47 20.15
CA ALA A 17 28.14 8.65 18.91
C ALA A 17 27.52 7.29 18.55
N ILE A 18 26.25 7.10 18.88
CA ILE A 18 25.46 5.99 18.35
C ILE A 18 25.39 6.22 16.85
N PRO A 19 25.86 5.29 16.01
CA PRO A 19 25.74 5.46 14.57
C PRO A 19 24.26 5.39 14.20
N ALA A 20 23.66 6.53 13.90
CA ALA A 20 22.32 6.66 13.33
C ALA A 20 22.22 6.11 11.90
N ALA A 21 23.25 5.40 11.42
CA ALA A 21 23.32 4.85 10.07
C ALA A 21 22.52 3.56 9.86
N ALA A 22 21.89 3.01 10.91
CA ALA A 22 21.20 1.72 10.78
C ALA A 22 19.83 1.81 10.08
N PHE A 23 19.20 2.99 10.07
CA PHE A 23 17.85 3.19 9.50
C PHE A 23 17.84 3.92 8.16
N ALA A 24 18.98 4.42 7.70
CA ALA A 24 19.06 5.18 6.45
C ALA A 24 18.91 4.32 5.18
N GLN A 25 18.96 2.98 5.30
CA GLN A 25 18.86 2.08 4.15
C GLN A 25 17.42 1.75 3.73
N LEU A 26 16.45 1.86 4.65
CA LEU A 26 15.03 1.65 4.36
C LEU A 26 14.29 3.00 4.30
N ALA A 27 14.85 3.97 3.61
CA ALA A 27 14.21 5.26 3.38
C ALA A 27 13.39 5.22 2.08
N ALA A 28 12.32 6.03 2.03
CA ALA A 28 11.58 6.24 0.80
C ALA A 28 12.52 6.69 -0.33
N GLY A 29 12.41 6.07 -1.50
CA GLY A 29 13.31 6.27 -2.64
C GLY A 29 14.55 5.37 -2.67
N ALA A 30 14.82 4.60 -1.61
CA ALA A 30 15.95 3.66 -1.61
C ALA A 30 15.69 2.51 -2.60
N THR A 31 16.69 2.15 -3.40
CA THR A 31 16.62 0.99 -4.29
C THR A 31 16.79 -0.30 -3.50
N VAL A 32 15.87 -1.24 -3.69
CA VAL A 32 15.92 -2.58 -3.10
C VAL A 32 16.53 -3.55 -4.10
N TYR A 33 17.44 -4.41 -3.62
CA TYR A 33 18.16 -5.37 -4.44
C TYR A 33 17.73 -6.81 -4.10
N GLY A 34 17.72 -7.66 -5.11
CA GLY A 34 17.49 -9.10 -4.97
C GLY A 34 18.76 -9.87 -4.58
N PRO A 35 18.64 -11.20 -4.40
CA PRO A 35 19.76 -12.06 -4.05
C PRO A 35 20.82 -12.14 -5.16
N ASP A 36 20.45 -11.82 -6.37
CA ASP A 36 21.32 -11.73 -7.56
C ASP A 36 22.00 -10.35 -7.71
N GLY A 37 21.73 -9.41 -6.80
CA GLY A 37 22.24 -8.04 -6.85
C GLY A 37 21.56 -7.15 -7.89
N SER A 38 20.48 -7.64 -8.52
CA SER A 38 19.65 -6.85 -9.44
C SER A 38 18.66 -5.99 -8.66
N ALA A 39 18.33 -4.82 -9.21
CA ALA A 39 17.28 -3.97 -8.62
C ALA A 39 15.92 -4.64 -8.73
N VAL A 40 15.25 -4.83 -7.61
CA VAL A 40 13.90 -5.39 -7.52
C VAL A 40 12.86 -4.26 -7.61
N GLY A 41 13.14 -3.15 -6.96
CA GLY A 41 12.24 -2.00 -6.92
C GLY A 41 12.79 -0.88 -6.06
N THR A 42 11.93 0.05 -5.71
CA THR A 42 12.24 1.17 -4.81
C THR A 42 11.31 1.18 -3.61
N VAL A 43 11.81 1.64 -2.47
CA VAL A 43 10.98 1.86 -1.28
C VAL A 43 10.04 3.03 -1.55
N ALA A 44 8.75 2.80 -1.58
CA ALA A 44 7.74 3.84 -1.75
C ALA A 44 7.40 4.52 -0.42
N SER A 45 7.23 3.73 0.64
CA SER A 45 7.03 4.22 2.02
C SER A 45 7.47 3.19 3.05
N VAL A 46 7.69 3.65 4.27
CA VAL A 46 7.96 2.81 5.44
C VAL A 46 6.99 3.25 6.54
N ASP A 47 6.09 2.36 6.93
CA ASP A 47 5.04 2.62 7.91
C ASP A 47 4.94 1.47 8.92
N ALA A 48 5.12 1.78 10.20
CA ALA A 48 4.88 0.86 11.32
C ALA A 48 5.47 -0.55 11.15
N GLY A 49 6.71 -0.66 10.63
CA GLY A 49 7.38 -1.95 10.41
C GLY A 49 7.01 -2.65 9.10
N THR A 50 6.25 -1.99 8.24
CA THR A 50 5.96 -2.44 6.87
C THR A 50 6.59 -1.50 5.87
N VAL A 51 7.35 -2.06 4.93
CA VAL A 51 7.99 -1.33 3.84
C VAL A 51 7.22 -1.60 2.56
N MET A 52 6.71 -0.55 1.95
CA MET A 52 6.07 -0.64 0.65
C MET A 52 7.14 -0.57 -0.44
N VAL A 53 7.32 -1.63 -1.19
CA VAL A 53 8.26 -1.69 -2.32
C VAL A 53 7.49 -1.56 -3.63
N ASP A 54 7.86 -0.59 -4.42
CA ASP A 54 7.33 -0.38 -5.77
C ASP A 54 8.27 -1.06 -6.78
N THR A 55 7.80 -2.13 -7.41
CA THR A 55 8.55 -2.87 -8.44
C THR A 55 8.37 -2.27 -9.83
N GLY A 56 7.56 -1.22 -9.96
CA GLY A 56 7.13 -0.65 -11.24
C GLY A 56 5.89 -1.32 -11.82
N SER A 57 5.64 -2.59 -11.47
CA SER A 57 4.43 -3.34 -11.85
C SER A 57 3.44 -3.40 -10.70
N TYR A 58 3.95 -3.59 -9.48
CA TYR A 58 3.15 -3.75 -8.26
C TYR A 58 3.77 -3.00 -7.08
N LYS A 59 2.93 -2.68 -6.10
CA LYS A 59 3.36 -2.22 -4.78
C LYS A 59 3.24 -3.38 -3.80
N ALA A 60 4.36 -3.90 -3.34
CA ALA A 60 4.42 -5.03 -2.44
C ALA A 60 4.66 -4.56 -1.00
N PRO A 61 3.73 -4.83 -0.06
CA PRO A 61 3.98 -4.61 1.35
C PRO A 61 4.86 -5.75 1.88
N LEU A 62 6.06 -5.42 2.34
CA LEU A 62 7.00 -6.36 2.93
C LEU A 62 7.29 -5.95 4.37
N PRO A 63 7.40 -6.90 5.31
CA PRO A 63 7.79 -6.56 6.67
C PRO A 63 9.27 -6.13 6.70
N GLU A 64 9.60 -5.19 7.56
CA GLU A 64 10.95 -4.63 7.68
C GLU A 64 12.02 -5.71 7.94
N ASN A 65 11.66 -6.77 8.66
CA ASN A 65 12.55 -7.90 8.93
C ASN A 65 12.86 -8.80 7.72
N ALA A 66 12.14 -8.63 6.60
CA ALA A 66 12.45 -9.32 5.34
C ALA A 66 13.64 -8.69 4.59
N PHE A 67 14.11 -7.53 5.05
CA PHE A 67 15.20 -6.81 4.42
C PHE A 67 16.54 -7.13 5.07
N GLY A 68 17.49 -7.53 4.24
CA GLY A 68 18.91 -7.61 4.59
C GLY A 68 19.64 -6.32 4.24
N LYS A 69 20.91 -6.30 4.56
CA LYS A 69 21.82 -5.18 4.25
C LYS A 69 22.89 -5.63 3.28
N SER A 70 23.21 -4.80 2.29
CA SER A 70 24.37 -4.95 1.44
C SER A 70 25.07 -3.61 1.26
N ASP A 71 26.26 -3.63 0.65
CA ASP A 71 27.03 -2.43 0.34
C ASP A 71 26.30 -1.52 -0.67
N LYS A 72 25.35 -2.07 -1.43
CA LYS A 72 24.54 -1.34 -2.43
C LYS A 72 23.26 -0.76 -1.87
N GLY A 73 22.79 -1.26 -0.72
CA GLY A 73 21.52 -0.85 -0.11
C GLY A 73 20.74 -2.02 0.50
N PRO A 74 19.44 -1.81 0.79
CA PRO A 74 18.59 -2.85 1.31
C PRO A 74 18.42 -3.99 0.30
N THR A 75 18.44 -5.24 0.78
CA THR A 75 18.26 -6.44 -0.03
C THR A 75 17.09 -7.25 0.48
N ILE A 76 16.47 -8.00 -0.44
CA ILE A 76 15.46 -9.03 -0.11
C ILE A 76 15.90 -10.38 -0.65
N THR A 77 15.32 -11.45 -0.14
CA THR A 77 15.68 -12.84 -0.50
C THR A 77 14.98 -13.33 -1.77
N VAL A 78 14.10 -12.51 -2.38
CA VAL A 78 13.36 -12.84 -3.60
C VAL A 78 13.81 -11.93 -4.75
N THR A 79 13.74 -12.47 -5.97
CA THR A 79 14.00 -11.69 -7.18
C THR A 79 12.77 -10.84 -7.55
N LYS A 80 12.98 -9.83 -8.41
CA LYS A 80 11.86 -9.03 -8.94
C LYS A 80 10.79 -9.91 -9.59
N ALA A 81 11.19 -10.89 -10.40
CA ALA A 81 10.24 -11.77 -11.10
C ALA A 81 9.41 -12.61 -10.12
N GLN A 82 10.04 -13.16 -9.08
CA GLN A 82 9.32 -13.90 -8.03
C GLN A 82 8.36 -13.01 -7.25
N LEU A 83 8.78 -11.80 -6.91
CA LEU A 83 7.93 -10.85 -6.20
C LEU A 83 6.73 -10.43 -7.06
N ASP A 84 6.97 -10.09 -8.33
CA ASP A 84 5.89 -9.71 -9.27
C ASP A 84 4.91 -10.89 -9.50
N GLU A 85 5.40 -12.13 -9.60
CA GLU A 85 4.55 -13.34 -9.72
C GLU A 85 3.70 -13.56 -8.46
N MET A 86 4.29 -13.46 -7.27
CA MET A 86 3.53 -13.56 -6.01
C MET A 86 2.46 -12.49 -5.92
N MET A 87 2.78 -11.26 -6.28
CA MET A 87 1.81 -10.16 -6.28
C MET A 87 0.72 -10.36 -7.33
N ALA A 88 1.07 -10.85 -8.52
CA ALA A 88 0.08 -11.17 -9.56
C ALA A 88 -0.91 -12.26 -9.10
N GLN A 89 -0.42 -13.31 -8.45
CA GLN A 89 -1.27 -14.35 -7.87
C GLN A 89 -2.18 -13.80 -6.77
N GLN A 90 -1.66 -12.95 -5.89
CA GLN A 90 -2.45 -12.32 -4.84
C GLN A 90 -3.54 -11.41 -5.41
N VAL A 91 -3.21 -10.60 -6.42
CA VAL A 91 -4.17 -9.72 -7.12
C VAL A 91 -5.22 -10.57 -7.84
N ALA A 92 -4.82 -11.65 -8.52
CA ALA A 92 -5.75 -12.55 -9.19
C ALA A 92 -6.72 -13.22 -8.21
N ALA A 93 -6.22 -13.69 -7.07
CA ALA A 93 -7.04 -14.26 -6.00
C ALA A 93 -8.03 -13.22 -5.43
N ALA A 94 -7.56 -12.00 -5.17
CA ALA A 94 -8.41 -10.90 -4.70
C ALA A 94 -9.49 -10.54 -5.74
N ASN A 95 -9.14 -10.50 -7.02
CA ASN A 95 -10.09 -10.25 -8.10
C ASN A 95 -11.15 -11.36 -8.19
N THR A 96 -10.74 -12.64 -8.09
CA THR A 96 -11.66 -13.76 -8.08
C THR A 96 -12.62 -13.69 -6.89
N ALA A 97 -12.11 -13.41 -5.69
CA ALA A 97 -12.92 -13.26 -4.49
C ALA A 97 -13.91 -12.08 -4.62
N ARG A 98 -13.45 -10.94 -5.18
CA ARG A 98 -14.30 -9.79 -5.49
C ARG A 98 -15.39 -10.16 -6.49
N ASP A 99 -15.03 -10.81 -7.59
CA ASP A 99 -15.96 -11.15 -8.67
C ASP A 99 -17.05 -12.12 -8.19
N ALA A 100 -16.72 -13.01 -7.27
CA ALA A 100 -17.70 -13.89 -6.63
C ALA A 100 -18.72 -13.11 -5.75
N LYS A 101 -18.39 -11.90 -5.30
CA LYS A 101 -19.29 -11.02 -4.54
C LYS A 101 -20.00 -9.99 -5.42
N LEU A 102 -19.54 -9.78 -6.66
CA LEU A 102 -20.15 -8.89 -7.64
C LEU A 102 -21.38 -9.56 -8.27
N VAL A 103 -22.44 -9.71 -7.50
CA VAL A 103 -23.71 -10.28 -7.94
C VAL A 103 -24.85 -9.27 -7.77
N ALA A 104 -25.89 -9.40 -8.57
CA ALA A 104 -27.07 -8.55 -8.43
C ALA A 104 -27.67 -8.68 -7.02
N GLY A 105 -28.01 -7.57 -6.41
CA GLY A 105 -28.51 -7.49 -5.03
C GLY A 105 -27.42 -7.39 -3.96
N ALA A 106 -26.13 -7.50 -4.30
CA ALA A 106 -25.05 -7.34 -3.33
C ALA A 106 -24.96 -5.90 -2.85
N ALA A 107 -24.86 -5.72 -1.53
CA ALA A 107 -24.67 -4.40 -0.92
C ALA A 107 -23.24 -3.90 -1.13
N VAL A 108 -23.11 -2.63 -1.46
CA VAL A 108 -21.84 -1.95 -1.68
C VAL A 108 -21.70 -0.81 -0.69
N VAL A 109 -20.52 -0.73 -0.06
CA VAL A 109 -20.18 0.35 0.86
C VAL A 109 -19.01 1.18 0.33
N SER A 110 -18.83 2.38 0.85
CA SER A 110 -17.66 3.22 0.57
C SER A 110 -16.44 2.73 1.38
N PRO A 111 -15.22 3.18 1.07
CA PRO A 111 -14.03 2.88 1.87
C PRO A 111 -14.12 3.35 3.33
N LYS A 112 -15.06 4.23 3.64
CA LYS A 112 -15.37 4.73 4.99
C LYS A 112 -16.52 3.97 5.67
N GLY A 113 -17.05 2.90 5.05
CA GLY A 113 -18.13 2.09 5.58
C GLY A 113 -19.55 2.68 5.37
N ALA A 114 -19.68 3.79 4.65
CA ALA A 114 -21.01 4.32 4.31
C ALA A 114 -21.67 3.49 3.20
N ALA A 115 -22.95 3.15 3.34
CA ALA A 115 -23.69 2.44 2.32
C ALA A 115 -23.81 3.28 1.04
N LEU A 116 -23.41 2.72 -0.09
CA LEU A 116 -23.51 3.36 -1.40
C LEU A 116 -24.74 2.90 -2.16
N GLY A 117 -25.19 1.68 -1.94
CA GLY A 117 -26.33 1.09 -2.61
C GLY A 117 -26.17 -0.41 -2.83
N THR A 118 -26.85 -0.94 -3.83
CA THR A 118 -26.80 -2.36 -4.21
C THR A 118 -26.46 -2.52 -5.69
N ILE A 119 -25.86 -3.64 -6.04
CA ILE A 119 -25.60 -3.96 -7.44
C ILE A 119 -26.91 -4.30 -8.12
N LYS A 120 -27.24 -3.58 -9.19
CA LYS A 120 -28.42 -3.85 -10.03
C LYS A 120 -28.14 -4.93 -11.06
N SER A 121 -27.04 -4.81 -11.79
CA SER A 121 -26.62 -5.79 -12.79
C SER A 121 -25.09 -5.80 -12.96
N VAL A 122 -24.58 -6.90 -13.50
CA VAL A 122 -23.17 -7.08 -13.85
C VAL A 122 -23.11 -7.59 -15.28
N ASP A 123 -22.57 -6.78 -16.17
CA ASP A 123 -22.41 -7.07 -17.59
C ASP A 123 -20.92 -6.97 -17.98
N GLY A 124 -20.26 -8.14 -18.07
CA GLY A 124 -18.83 -8.17 -18.37
C GLY A 124 -18.04 -7.33 -17.36
N ASP A 125 -17.36 -6.28 -17.82
CA ASP A 125 -16.60 -5.36 -16.96
C ASP A 125 -17.44 -4.23 -16.37
N ALA A 126 -18.68 -4.04 -16.86
CA ALA A 126 -19.59 -3.03 -16.38
C ALA A 126 -20.44 -3.56 -15.22
N VAL A 127 -20.50 -2.81 -14.15
CA VAL A 127 -21.31 -3.07 -12.96
C VAL A 127 -22.23 -1.89 -12.74
N VAL A 128 -23.52 -2.11 -12.75
CA VAL A 128 -24.51 -1.06 -12.46
C VAL A 128 -24.82 -1.08 -10.97
N LEU A 129 -24.44 -0.01 -10.30
CA LEU A 129 -24.73 0.24 -8.89
C LEU A 129 -26.02 1.06 -8.81
N GLU A 130 -27.02 0.59 -8.08
CA GLU A 130 -28.22 1.32 -7.75
C GLU A 130 -27.99 2.01 -6.38
N SER A 131 -27.80 3.33 -6.44
CA SER A 131 -27.63 4.17 -5.25
C SER A 131 -28.89 4.98 -4.98
N PRO A 132 -29.06 5.55 -3.77
CA PRO A 132 -30.18 6.46 -3.47
C PRO A 132 -30.27 7.67 -4.41
N SER A 133 -29.15 8.04 -5.04
CA SER A 133 -29.05 9.16 -5.99
C SER A 133 -29.28 8.74 -7.45
N GLY A 134 -29.46 7.45 -7.74
CA GLY A 134 -29.67 6.91 -9.07
C GLY A 134 -28.73 5.75 -9.43
N ALA A 135 -28.92 5.19 -10.62
CA ALA A 135 -28.09 4.12 -11.12
C ALA A 135 -26.78 4.66 -11.71
N VAL A 136 -25.67 4.07 -11.34
CA VAL A 136 -24.33 4.43 -11.82
C VAL A 136 -23.63 3.22 -12.40
N ALA A 137 -23.13 3.33 -13.63
CA ALA A 137 -22.30 2.31 -14.24
C ALA A 137 -20.83 2.51 -13.81
N LEU A 138 -20.26 1.52 -13.17
CA LEU A 138 -18.88 1.47 -12.72
C LEU A 138 -18.20 0.25 -13.35
N LYS A 139 -16.86 0.27 -13.41
CA LYS A 139 -16.10 -0.90 -13.85
C LYS A 139 -15.81 -1.85 -12.68
N ARG A 140 -15.60 -3.13 -12.94
CA ARG A 140 -15.22 -4.13 -11.94
C ARG A 140 -13.98 -3.72 -11.14
N GLU A 141 -13.00 -3.10 -11.78
CA GLU A 141 -11.77 -2.61 -11.16
C GLU A 141 -11.99 -1.53 -10.09
N HIS A 142 -13.17 -0.91 -10.09
CA HIS A 142 -13.57 0.09 -9.10
C HIS A 142 -14.14 -0.51 -7.81
N PHE A 143 -14.19 -1.82 -7.73
CA PHE A 143 -14.65 -2.55 -6.55
C PHE A 143 -13.51 -3.33 -5.93
N ALA A 144 -13.54 -3.48 -4.61
CA ALA A 144 -12.62 -4.31 -3.85
C ALA A 144 -13.38 -5.01 -2.72
N LEU A 145 -12.72 -5.91 -2.02
CA LEU A 145 -13.22 -6.43 -0.74
C LEU A 145 -12.48 -5.76 0.41
N ASP A 146 -13.19 -5.44 1.45
CA ASP A 146 -12.57 -5.02 2.71
C ASP A 146 -12.02 -6.23 3.49
N ALA A 147 -11.39 -5.97 4.64
CA ALA A 147 -10.84 -7.02 5.50
C ALA A 147 -11.90 -8.01 6.05
N ASN A 148 -13.18 -7.63 6.02
CA ASN A 148 -14.32 -8.44 6.46
C ASN A 148 -14.98 -9.19 5.29
N GLY A 149 -14.49 -8.99 4.07
CA GLY A 149 -15.06 -9.56 2.85
C GLY A 149 -16.33 -8.85 2.36
N ALA A 150 -16.59 -7.62 2.84
CA ALA A 150 -17.66 -6.78 2.31
C ALA A 150 -17.21 -6.09 1.03
N LEU A 151 -18.14 -5.92 0.09
CA LEU A 151 -17.88 -5.29 -1.19
C LEU A 151 -17.82 -3.77 -1.01
N ILE A 152 -16.67 -3.18 -1.33
CA ILE A 152 -16.45 -1.74 -1.31
C ILE A 152 -16.29 -1.21 -2.73
N ALA A 153 -16.86 -0.03 -3.01
CA ALA A 153 -16.50 0.74 -4.20
C ALA A 153 -15.41 1.75 -3.81
N LEU A 154 -14.42 1.93 -4.69
CA LEU A 154 -13.29 2.84 -4.46
C LEU A 154 -13.66 4.33 -4.59
N PHE A 155 -14.96 4.62 -4.56
CA PHE A 155 -15.52 5.97 -4.63
C PHE A 155 -16.23 6.35 -3.32
N THR A 156 -16.29 7.65 -3.06
CA THR A 156 -17.11 8.19 -1.96
C THR A 156 -18.58 8.30 -2.38
N ALA A 157 -19.47 8.43 -1.39
CA ALA A 157 -20.91 8.61 -1.67
C ALA A 157 -21.18 9.87 -2.52
N GLU A 158 -20.41 10.95 -2.30
CA GLU A 158 -20.52 12.18 -3.08
C GLU A 158 -20.10 11.97 -4.54
N GLN A 159 -19.04 11.18 -4.78
CA GLN A 159 -18.57 10.88 -6.14
C GLN A 159 -19.58 10.01 -6.89
N VAL A 160 -20.17 9.03 -6.21
CA VAL A 160 -21.22 8.18 -6.78
C VAL A 160 -22.48 9.03 -7.08
N ALA A 161 -22.88 9.91 -6.18
CA ALA A 161 -24.02 10.80 -6.38
C ALA A 161 -23.80 11.77 -7.56
N ALA A 162 -22.58 12.32 -7.69
CA ALA A 162 -22.22 13.19 -8.81
C ALA A 162 -22.24 12.42 -10.16
N ALA A 163 -21.78 11.17 -10.17
CA ALA A 163 -21.83 10.33 -11.36
C ALA A 163 -23.27 9.95 -11.76
N ALA A 164 -24.15 9.71 -10.77
CA ALA A 164 -25.56 9.44 -11.00
C ALA A 164 -26.28 10.65 -11.61
N GLY A 165 -25.95 11.86 -11.13
CA GLY A 165 -26.53 13.11 -11.65
C GLY A 165 -26.15 13.40 -13.10
N ASN A 166 -24.93 13.04 -13.52
CA ASN A 166 -24.46 13.26 -14.89
C ASN A 166 -24.96 12.20 -15.89
N GLY A 167 -25.33 11.01 -15.41
CA GLY A 167 -25.85 9.92 -16.26
C GLY A 167 -27.29 10.14 -16.76
N ASN A 168 -28.03 11.06 -16.13
CA ASN A 168 -29.43 11.30 -16.46
C ASN A 168 -29.67 12.47 -17.43
N SER A 169 -28.60 13.05 -18.00
CA SER A 169 -28.66 14.20 -18.91
C SER A 169 -28.61 13.85 -20.40
N SER A 170 -28.83 12.57 -20.75
CA SER A 170 -28.85 12.12 -22.16
C SER A 170 -30.16 11.37 -22.45
N GLN A 171 -31.26 12.09 -22.56
CA GLN A 171 -32.45 11.75 -23.34
C GLN A 171 -32.97 12.98 -24.06
#